data_ab7339712eef59009e88312e74937748
#
_entry.id   ab7339712eef59009e88312e74937748
#
_cell.length_a   1.000
_cell.length_b   1.000
_cell.length_c   1.000
_cell.angle_alpha   90.00
_cell.angle_beta   90.00
_cell.angle_gamma   90.00
#
_symmetry.space_group_name_H-M   'P 1'
#
loop_
_entity.id
_entity.type
_entity.pdbx_description
1 polymer ?
#
loop_
_entity_poly.entity_id
_entity_poly.type
_entity_poly.pdbx_seq_one_letter_code
_entity_poly.pdbx_strand_id
1 'polypeptide(L)'
;MIRESIVGPDGGEVVRLGPATVRILEDGSTTGHRLGIGEITVAPHSSGPPQHRHARHDEGFYVVSGTARFTVGAASYDAPAGTLAMIPPGAPHTFANPGDEPLVLLNTFTPDLYVQYFRDLRELAGSGPGAGGPTAEAVGEIMSRYATEVTDVYAGD
;
A
#
# COMPACT_ATOMS: atom_id res chain seq x y z
N MET A 1 17.34 -24.70 7.31
CA MET A 1 16.29 -25.44 6.57
C MET A 1 15.67 -24.47 5.56
N ILE A 2 15.72 -24.81 4.27
CA ILE A 2 15.04 -24.01 3.23
C ILE A 2 13.56 -24.32 3.33
N ARG A 3 12.72 -23.31 3.46
CA ARG A 3 11.27 -23.44 3.45
C ARG A 3 10.70 -22.63 2.30
N GLU A 4 10.00 -23.32 1.42
CA GLU A 4 9.12 -22.67 0.46
C GLU A 4 7.84 -22.19 1.16
N SER A 5 7.26 -21.10 0.64
CA SER A 5 5.93 -20.62 1.02
C SER A 5 5.05 -20.63 -0.23
N ILE A 6 3.92 -21.29 -0.12
CA ILE A 6 2.92 -21.35 -1.19
C ILE A 6 1.61 -20.82 -0.62
N VAL A 7 1.18 -19.67 -1.09
CA VAL A 7 -0.06 -19.01 -0.68
C VAL A 7 -1.06 -19.15 -1.82
N GLY A 8 -2.09 -19.96 -1.61
CA GLY A 8 -3.14 -20.19 -2.60
C GLY A 8 -4.10 -18.98 -2.74
N PRO A 9 -5.06 -19.06 -3.68
CA PRO A 9 -5.98 -17.95 -3.98
C PRO A 9 -6.81 -17.51 -2.76
N ASP A 10 -7.14 -18.43 -1.86
CA ASP A 10 -7.90 -18.13 -0.64
C ASP A 10 -7.00 -17.96 0.60
N GLY A 11 -5.68 -17.98 0.42
CA GLY A 11 -4.69 -17.84 1.49
C GLY A 11 -4.25 -16.40 1.71
N GLY A 12 -3.42 -16.22 2.72
CA GLY A 12 -2.90 -14.92 3.12
C GLY A 12 -3.73 -14.24 4.21
N GLU A 13 -3.12 -13.31 4.89
CA GLU A 13 -3.78 -12.49 5.91
C GLU A 13 -4.49 -11.30 5.28
N VAL A 14 -5.77 -11.12 5.59
CA VAL A 14 -6.58 -10.02 5.03
C VAL A 14 -6.68 -8.89 6.04
N VAL A 15 -6.31 -7.70 5.61
CA VAL A 15 -6.43 -6.44 6.35
C VAL A 15 -7.37 -5.51 5.60
N ARG A 16 -8.42 -5.02 6.26
CA ARG A 16 -9.40 -4.09 5.67
C ARG A 16 -9.09 -2.67 6.13
N LEU A 17 -8.93 -1.75 5.18
CA LEU A 17 -8.53 -0.37 5.39
C LEU A 17 -9.49 0.56 4.61
N GLY A 18 -10.70 0.74 5.14
CA GLY A 18 -11.73 1.54 4.45
C GLY A 18 -12.09 0.97 3.07
N PRO A 19 -11.92 1.75 1.99
CA PRO A 19 -12.23 1.30 0.63
C PRO A 19 -11.19 0.32 0.05
N ALA A 20 -10.08 0.13 0.75
CA ALA A 20 -9.02 -0.80 0.34
C ALA A 20 -8.99 -2.03 1.22
N THR A 21 -8.61 -3.15 0.61
CA THR A 21 -8.33 -4.41 1.30
C THR A 21 -6.94 -4.87 0.88
N VAL A 22 -6.10 -5.19 1.86
CA VAL A 22 -4.76 -5.72 1.62
C VAL A 22 -4.75 -7.19 2.02
N ARG A 23 -4.35 -8.05 1.11
CA ARG A 23 -4.07 -9.46 1.35
C ARG A 23 -2.56 -9.65 1.41
N ILE A 24 -2.01 -9.91 2.59
CA ILE A 24 -0.58 -10.12 2.79
C ILE A 24 -0.22 -11.52 2.30
N LEU A 25 0.67 -11.60 1.31
CA LEU A 25 1.14 -12.84 0.68
C LEU A 25 2.52 -13.25 1.19
N GLU A 26 3.40 -12.29 1.43
CA GLU A 26 4.74 -12.47 2.01
C GLU A 26 5.01 -11.29 2.95
N ASP A 27 5.34 -11.59 4.19
CA ASP A 27 5.62 -10.58 5.21
C ASP A 27 7.11 -10.45 5.57
N GLY A 28 7.97 -11.04 4.77
CA GLY A 28 9.41 -11.06 4.99
C GLY A 28 9.90 -12.26 5.82
N SER A 29 9.01 -13.00 6.47
CA SER A 29 9.40 -14.09 7.38
C SER A 29 10.06 -15.26 6.64
N THR A 30 9.70 -15.50 5.38
CA THR A 30 10.30 -16.59 4.57
C THR A 30 11.51 -16.13 3.77
N THR A 31 11.67 -14.83 3.57
CA THR A 31 12.74 -14.24 2.76
C THR A 31 13.88 -13.64 3.58
N GLY A 32 13.85 -13.76 4.90
CA GLY A 32 14.82 -13.09 5.78
C GLY A 32 14.73 -11.57 5.66
N HIS A 33 13.54 -11.05 5.66
CA HIS A 33 13.22 -9.62 5.60
C HIS A 33 13.68 -8.88 4.33
N ARG A 34 13.88 -9.62 3.22
CA ARG A 34 14.30 -9.00 1.95
C ARG A 34 13.16 -8.52 1.07
N LEU A 35 11.97 -9.11 1.24
CA LEU A 35 10.83 -8.86 0.34
C LEU A 35 9.51 -8.99 1.09
N GLY A 36 8.65 -8.02 0.94
CA GLY A 36 7.25 -8.08 1.30
C GLY A 36 6.37 -8.05 0.06
N ILE A 37 5.25 -8.78 0.07
CA ILE A 37 4.28 -8.80 -1.04
C ILE A 37 2.87 -8.75 -0.49
N GLY A 38 2.09 -7.80 -0.98
CA GLY A 38 0.66 -7.69 -0.75
C GLY A 38 -0.13 -7.62 -2.04
N GLU A 39 -1.38 -8.00 -1.97
CA GLU A 39 -2.36 -7.73 -3.03
C GLU A 39 -3.36 -6.72 -2.49
N ILE A 40 -3.48 -5.58 -3.16
CA ILE A 40 -4.37 -4.50 -2.75
C ILE A 40 -5.57 -4.47 -3.68
N THR A 41 -6.76 -4.55 -3.11
CA THR A 41 -8.01 -4.33 -3.85
C THR A 41 -8.61 -3.00 -3.41
N VAL A 42 -8.87 -2.10 -4.35
CA VAL A 42 -9.43 -0.77 -4.11
C VAL A 42 -10.81 -0.69 -4.75
N ALA A 43 -11.81 -0.29 -3.97
CA ALA A 43 -13.17 -0.11 -4.45
C ALA A 43 -13.25 0.94 -5.59
N PRO A 44 -14.23 0.84 -6.49
CA PRO A 44 -14.46 1.86 -7.51
C PRO A 44 -14.56 3.27 -6.94
N HIS A 45 -14.10 4.25 -7.71
CA HIS A 45 -14.17 5.68 -7.38
C HIS A 45 -13.60 6.03 -6.00
N SER A 46 -12.53 5.35 -5.59
CA SER A 46 -11.92 5.51 -4.28
C SER A 46 -10.49 6.01 -4.38
N SER A 47 -10.13 6.89 -3.46
CA SER A 47 -8.76 7.31 -3.25
C SER A 47 -7.99 6.25 -2.45
N GLY A 48 -6.68 6.19 -2.68
CA GLY A 48 -5.75 5.48 -1.83
C GLY A 48 -5.31 6.33 -0.61
N PRO A 49 -4.14 6.04 -0.05
CA PRO A 49 -3.59 6.81 1.06
C PRO A 49 -3.27 8.25 0.62
N PRO A 50 -3.08 9.18 1.59
CA PRO A 50 -2.50 10.47 1.26
C PRO A 50 -1.14 10.30 0.59
N GLN A 51 -0.71 11.28 -0.21
CA GLN A 51 0.61 11.25 -0.82
C GLN A 51 1.67 11.14 0.28
N HIS A 52 2.59 10.21 0.12
CA HIS A 52 3.62 9.89 1.10
C HIS A 52 4.90 9.43 0.41
N ARG A 53 5.97 9.33 1.17
CA ARG A 53 7.25 8.79 0.70
C ARG A 53 7.86 7.86 1.72
N HIS A 54 8.57 6.86 1.22
CA HIS A 54 9.32 5.89 2.02
C HIS A 54 10.81 6.20 1.91
N ALA A 55 11.52 6.25 3.05
CA ALA A 55 12.95 6.57 3.02
C ALA A 55 13.85 5.35 2.81
N ARG A 56 13.35 4.11 3.05
CA ARG A 56 14.22 2.94 3.21
C ARG A 56 13.88 1.74 2.34
N HIS A 57 12.84 1.80 1.51
CA HIS A 57 12.49 0.68 0.64
C HIS A 57 12.02 1.14 -0.72
N ASP A 58 12.24 0.29 -1.70
CA ASP A 58 11.59 0.40 -3.00
C ASP A 58 10.20 -0.18 -2.92
N GLU A 59 9.24 0.43 -3.59
CA GLU A 59 7.88 -0.06 -3.68
C GLU A 59 7.49 -0.28 -5.14
N GLY A 60 6.95 -1.47 -5.41
CA GLY A 60 6.46 -1.84 -6.72
C GLY A 60 4.95 -2.01 -6.72
N PHE A 61 4.30 -1.59 -7.80
CA PHE A 61 2.89 -1.82 -8.07
C PHE A 61 2.71 -2.41 -9.45
N TYR A 62 2.16 -3.60 -9.52
CA TYR A 62 1.74 -4.20 -10.78
C TYR A 62 0.22 -4.22 -10.85
N VAL A 63 -0.35 -3.61 -11.88
CA VAL A 63 -1.80 -3.58 -12.07
C VAL A 63 -2.26 -4.93 -12.60
N VAL A 64 -2.94 -5.71 -11.76
CA VAL A 64 -3.46 -7.05 -12.10
C VAL A 64 -4.78 -6.91 -12.86
N SER A 65 -5.69 -6.05 -12.38
CA SER A 65 -6.97 -5.77 -13.04
C SER A 65 -7.46 -4.36 -12.70
N GLY A 66 -8.31 -3.82 -13.55
CA GLY A 66 -8.78 -2.44 -13.45
C GLY A 66 -7.77 -1.44 -14.02
N THR A 67 -7.93 -0.17 -13.65
CA THR A 67 -7.03 0.92 -14.03
C THR A 67 -6.68 1.72 -12.78
N ALA A 68 -5.39 1.83 -12.50
CA ALA A 68 -4.90 2.66 -11.41
C ALA A 68 -4.59 4.07 -11.91
N ARG A 69 -4.80 5.05 -11.05
CA ARG A 69 -4.18 6.36 -11.21
C ARG A 69 -3.05 6.49 -10.20
N PHE A 70 -1.82 6.50 -10.69
CA PHE A 70 -0.65 6.79 -9.86
C PHE A 70 -0.33 8.28 -9.93
N THR A 71 -0.08 8.88 -8.76
CA THR A 71 0.48 10.23 -8.66
C THR A 71 1.86 10.12 -8.05
N VAL A 72 2.86 10.64 -8.74
CA VAL A 72 4.25 10.68 -8.29
C VAL A 72 4.71 12.13 -8.33
N GLY A 73 4.86 12.74 -7.16
CA GLY A 73 5.06 14.19 -7.05
C GLY A 73 3.88 14.96 -7.67
N ALA A 74 4.14 15.77 -8.69
CA ALA A 74 3.13 16.56 -9.40
C ALA A 74 2.57 15.86 -10.65
N ALA A 75 3.11 14.69 -11.04
CA ALA A 75 2.69 13.98 -12.25
C ALA A 75 1.69 12.86 -11.90
N SER A 76 0.66 12.71 -12.75
CA SER A 76 -0.32 11.61 -12.64
C SER A 76 -0.33 10.77 -13.89
N TYR A 77 -0.47 9.47 -13.71
CA TYR A 77 -0.44 8.45 -14.77
C TYR A 77 -1.62 7.51 -14.62
N ASP A 78 -2.43 7.34 -15.65
CA ASP A 78 -3.43 6.29 -15.71
C ASP A 78 -2.79 5.01 -16.25
N ALA A 79 -2.85 3.96 -15.44
CA ALA A 79 -2.16 2.70 -15.66
C ALA A 79 -3.16 1.54 -15.79
N PRO A 80 -3.40 1.02 -16.99
CA PRO A 80 -4.25 -0.15 -17.19
C PRO A 80 -3.58 -1.43 -16.68
N ALA A 81 -4.34 -2.52 -16.61
CA ALA A 81 -3.83 -3.84 -16.29
C ALA A 81 -2.60 -4.20 -17.14
N GLY A 82 -1.60 -4.81 -16.51
CA GLY A 82 -0.31 -5.13 -17.13
C GLY A 82 0.76 -4.05 -16.96
N THR A 83 0.45 -2.94 -16.31
CA THR A 83 1.41 -1.86 -16.04
C THR A 83 2.16 -2.10 -14.74
N LEU A 84 3.48 -1.89 -14.76
CA LEU A 84 4.33 -1.85 -13.57
C LEU A 84 4.75 -0.40 -13.27
N ALA A 85 4.54 0.03 -12.04
CA ALA A 85 5.08 1.27 -11.50
C ALA A 85 6.09 0.93 -10.39
N MET A 86 7.33 1.41 -10.54
CA MET A 86 8.36 1.28 -9.51
C MET A 86 8.63 2.63 -8.87
N ILE A 87 8.50 2.70 -7.57
CA ILE A 87 8.68 3.91 -6.77
C ILE A 87 9.95 3.75 -5.93
N PRO A 88 11.01 4.50 -6.25
CA PRO A 88 12.24 4.45 -5.47
C PRO A 88 12.08 5.13 -4.11
N PRO A 89 12.97 4.83 -3.15
CA PRO A 89 13.00 5.53 -1.87
C PRO A 89 13.04 7.06 -2.06
N GLY A 90 12.25 7.77 -1.25
CA GLY A 90 12.17 9.21 -1.25
C GLY A 90 11.21 9.84 -2.26
N ALA A 91 10.68 9.10 -3.23
CA ALA A 91 9.73 9.63 -4.20
C ALA A 91 8.32 9.74 -3.59
N PRO A 92 7.73 10.96 -3.53
CA PRO A 92 6.36 11.16 -3.08
C PRO A 92 5.38 10.49 -4.04
N HIS A 93 4.44 9.70 -3.52
CA HIS A 93 3.49 8.99 -4.36
C HIS A 93 2.18 8.67 -3.64
N THR A 94 1.17 8.38 -4.43
CA THR A 94 -0.11 7.79 -4.04
C THR A 94 -0.76 7.11 -5.24
N PHE A 95 -1.85 6.40 -4.99
CA PHE A 95 -2.66 5.79 -6.02
C PHE A 95 -4.15 5.96 -5.73
N ALA A 96 -4.97 5.79 -6.76
CA ALA A 96 -6.43 5.82 -6.67
C ALA A 96 -7.04 4.87 -7.69
N ASN A 97 -8.29 4.50 -7.46
CA ASN A 97 -9.12 3.83 -8.44
C ASN A 97 -10.14 4.82 -9.03
N PRO A 98 -9.89 5.37 -10.22
CA PRO A 98 -10.83 6.29 -10.86
C PRO A 98 -11.96 5.57 -11.63
N GLY A 99 -11.88 4.24 -11.77
CA GLY A 99 -12.76 3.45 -12.61
C GLY A 99 -14.02 2.94 -11.91
N ASP A 100 -14.88 2.30 -12.71
CA ASP A 100 -16.16 1.72 -12.26
C ASP A 100 -16.01 0.29 -11.73
N GLU A 101 -14.85 -0.33 -11.96
CA GLU A 101 -14.54 -1.69 -11.52
C GLU A 101 -13.51 -1.68 -10.38
N PRO A 102 -13.46 -2.74 -9.55
CA PRO A 102 -12.41 -2.86 -8.56
C PRO A 102 -11.02 -2.83 -9.21
N LEU A 103 -10.09 -2.13 -8.58
CA LEU A 103 -8.68 -2.13 -8.93
C LEU A 103 -7.96 -3.18 -8.09
N VAL A 104 -7.17 -4.04 -8.72
CA VAL A 104 -6.32 -5.01 -8.05
C VAL A 104 -4.86 -4.74 -8.39
N LEU A 105 -4.05 -4.52 -7.37
CA LEU A 105 -2.62 -4.26 -7.47
C LEU A 105 -1.84 -5.37 -6.76
N LEU A 106 -0.81 -5.91 -7.39
CA LEU A 106 0.26 -6.59 -6.67
C LEU A 106 1.25 -5.54 -6.20
N ASN A 107 1.52 -5.51 -4.90
CA ASN A 107 2.35 -4.50 -4.25
C ASN A 107 3.56 -5.18 -3.61
N THR A 108 4.77 -4.71 -3.91
CA THR A 108 6.02 -5.26 -3.40
C THR A 108 6.81 -4.22 -2.62
N PHE A 109 7.51 -4.68 -1.59
CA PHE A 109 8.39 -3.87 -0.74
C PHE A 109 9.75 -4.54 -0.62
N THR A 110 10.81 -3.83 -0.90
CA THR A 110 12.18 -4.33 -0.74
C THR A 110 13.04 -3.32 0.03
N PRO A 111 13.34 -3.62 1.31
CA PRO A 111 12.89 -4.74 2.16
C PRO A 111 11.42 -4.66 2.60
N ASP A 112 10.96 -5.66 3.35
CA ASP A 112 9.58 -5.86 3.81
C ASP A 112 9.02 -4.85 4.82
N LEU A 113 9.73 -3.82 5.14
CA LEU A 113 9.47 -2.88 6.25
C LEU A 113 8.01 -2.42 6.38
N TYR A 114 7.33 -2.24 5.26
CA TYR A 114 6.00 -1.62 5.24
C TYR A 114 4.85 -2.62 5.44
N VAL A 115 5.10 -3.92 5.42
CA VAL A 115 4.03 -4.92 5.58
C VAL A 115 3.42 -4.84 6.98
N GLN A 116 4.23 -4.67 8.01
CA GLN A 116 3.74 -4.55 9.38
C GLN A 116 2.89 -3.30 9.59
N TYR A 117 3.10 -2.24 8.83
CA TYR A 117 2.27 -1.04 8.84
C TYR A 117 0.78 -1.34 8.64
N PHE A 118 0.45 -2.24 7.73
CA PHE A 118 -0.95 -2.61 7.49
C PHE A 118 -1.59 -3.27 8.71
N ARG A 119 -0.83 -4.07 9.45
CA ARG A 119 -1.30 -4.71 10.68
C ARG A 119 -1.51 -3.69 11.79
N ASP A 120 -0.56 -2.78 11.97
CA ASP A 120 -0.65 -1.71 12.97
C ASP A 120 -1.83 -0.78 12.69
N LEU A 121 -2.09 -0.49 11.42
CA LEU A 121 -3.21 0.33 11.01
C LEU A 121 -4.56 -0.33 11.30
N ARG A 122 -4.66 -1.65 11.09
CA ARG A 122 -5.84 -2.43 11.47
C ARG A 122 -6.11 -2.38 12.97
N GLU A 123 -5.06 -2.52 13.78
CA GLU A 123 -5.17 -2.46 15.24
C GLU A 123 -5.63 -1.08 15.71
N LEU A 124 -5.11 -0.03 15.10
CA LEU A 124 -5.54 1.34 15.40
C LEU A 124 -7.03 1.56 15.07
N ALA A 125 -7.50 1.04 13.96
CA ALA A 125 -8.89 1.15 13.55
C ALA A 125 -9.86 0.34 14.44
N GLY A 126 -9.38 -0.76 15.04
CA GLY A 126 -10.14 -1.65 15.93
C GLY A 126 -10.21 -1.20 17.40
N SER A 127 -9.40 -0.23 17.83
CA SER A 127 -9.24 0.14 19.24
C SER A 127 -10.09 1.34 19.70
N GLY A 128 -10.97 1.90 18.86
CA GLY A 128 -11.81 3.06 19.20
C GLY A 128 -13.29 2.76 19.25
N PRO A 129 -14.00 3.04 20.36
CA PRO A 129 -15.45 3.07 20.36
C PRO A 129 -15.91 4.39 19.75
N GLY A 130 -16.44 4.37 18.55
CA GLY A 130 -17.08 5.55 17.95
C GLY A 130 -16.68 5.78 16.50
N ALA A 131 -17.67 6.14 15.72
CA ALA A 131 -17.75 6.30 14.29
C ALA A 131 -16.80 7.36 13.66
N GLY A 132 -15.53 7.27 13.91
CA GLY A 132 -14.51 8.03 13.21
C GLY A 132 -13.28 7.13 13.06
N GLY A 133 -12.84 6.90 11.83
CA GLY A 133 -11.58 6.20 11.58
C GLY A 133 -10.41 6.85 12.30
N PRO A 134 -9.20 6.25 12.25
CA PRO A 134 -8.02 6.78 12.90
C PRO A 134 -7.74 8.21 12.43
N THR A 135 -7.28 9.07 13.37
CA THR A 135 -6.92 10.45 13.04
C THR A 135 -5.68 10.48 12.12
N ALA A 136 -5.57 11.55 11.31
CA ALA A 136 -4.39 11.73 10.44
C ALA A 136 -3.08 11.77 11.26
N GLU A 137 -3.12 12.33 12.47
CA GLU A 137 -1.97 12.35 13.38
C GLU A 137 -1.56 10.94 13.80
N ALA A 138 -2.50 10.10 14.24
CA ALA A 138 -2.25 8.72 14.64
C ALA A 138 -1.72 7.87 13.48
N VAL A 139 -2.26 8.04 12.29
CA VAL A 139 -1.77 7.38 11.07
C VAL A 139 -0.34 7.82 10.75
N GLY A 140 -0.06 9.12 10.81
CA GLY A 140 1.28 9.67 10.60
C GLY A 140 2.31 9.16 11.61
N GLU A 141 1.92 8.99 12.87
CA GLU A 141 2.78 8.40 13.89
C GLU A 141 3.15 6.94 13.57
N ILE A 142 2.17 6.13 13.15
CA ILE A 142 2.45 4.76 12.72
C ILE A 142 3.36 4.76 11.49
N MET A 143 3.08 5.58 10.48
CA MET A 143 3.92 5.67 9.27
C MET A 143 5.39 5.99 9.61
N SER A 144 5.63 6.86 10.60
CA SER A 144 6.98 7.25 11.01
C SER A 144 7.82 6.09 11.54
N ARG A 145 7.19 5.06 12.12
CA ARG A 145 7.86 3.83 12.59
C ARG A 145 8.48 3.04 11.44
N TYR A 146 7.95 3.22 10.24
CA TYR A 146 8.38 2.53 9.01
C TYR A 146 9.12 3.45 8.05
N ALA A 147 9.76 4.49 8.58
CA ALA A 147 10.49 5.50 7.80
C ALA A 147 9.65 6.09 6.65
N THR A 148 8.38 6.32 6.92
CA THR A 148 7.39 6.83 5.97
C THR A 148 6.79 8.12 6.52
N GLU A 149 6.62 9.10 5.65
CA GLU A 149 5.99 10.37 6.01
C GLU A 149 4.98 10.82 4.95
N VAL A 150 3.92 11.47 5.42
CA VAL A 150 2.98 12.15 4.52
C VAL A 150 3.66 13.39 3.96
N THR A 151 3.52 13.59 2.66
CA THR A 151 4.03 14.75 1.96
C THR A 151 2.89 15.65 1.50
N ASP A 152 3.10 16.95 1.49
CA ASP A 152 2.15 17.84 0.83
C ASP A 152 2.09 17.50 -0.66
N VAL A 153 0.89 17.57 -1.22
CA VAL A 153 0.73 17.53 -2.68
C VAL A 153 1.50 18.74 -3.19
N TYR A 154 2.52 18.54 -4.03
CA TYR A 154 3.18 19.66 -4.68
C TYR A 154 2.13 20.48 -5.43
N ALA A 155 1.73 21.60 -4.84
CA ALA A 155 1.16 22.67 -5.64
C ALA A 155 2.30 23.11 -6.57
N GLY A 156 2.19 22.72 -7.83
CA GLY A 156 3.23 23.05 -8.80
C GLY A 156 3.50 24.56 -8.80
N ASP A 157 4.77 24.91 -8.70
CA ASP A 157 5.24 26.25 -9.01
C ASP A 157 5.03 26.55 -10.50
#